data_27e30082149199fa8b18c7e5f9cbae12
#
_entry.id   27e30082149199fa8b18c7e5f9cbae12
#
_cell.length_a   1.000
_cell.length_b   1.000
_cell.length_c   1.000
_cell.angle_alpha   90.00
_cell.angle_beta   90.00
_cell.angle_gamma   90.00
#
_symmetry.space_group_name_H-M   'P 1'
#
loop_
_entity.id
_entity.type
_entity.pdbx_description
1 polymer ?
#
loop_
_entity_poly.entity_id
_entity_poly.type
_entity_poly.pdbx_seq_one_letter_code
_entity_poly.pdbx_strand_id
1 'polypeptide(L)'
;MYIADPTGIFDMITYTQGNLLESNAQALVNTVNTVGVMGKGIALMFKQQFPENFKRYAKACKSGDVKVGEMFVVEVSTSSTQHSQLQAQPQHKQRWIVNFPTKQHWRAKSKIEWIQAGLQNLRQWLIDNHVESIAIPPLGAGNGGLPWQQVKPLIEQALGDLLNIDIQIFEPSDSYHSVATAPTTDSLTHARALLYQVIDRYWVLGMECSLLEVHKLMWFLQRAIERH
;
A
#
# COMPACT_ATOMS: atom_id res chain seq x y z
N MET A 1 -10.98 27.74 2.68
CA MET A 1 -11.44 28.80 1.76
C MET A 1 -11.12 28.30 0.35
N TYR A 2 -12.08 27.66 -0.32
CA TYR A 2 -11.90 27.10 -1.66
C TYR A 2 -11.94 28.26 -2.66
N ILE A 3 -10.88 28.45 -3.40
CA ILE A 3 -10.85 29.37 -4.55
C ILE A 3 -11.41 28.56 -5.73
N ALA A 4 -12.64 28.84 -6.13
CA ALA A 4 -13.25 28.28 -7.32
C ALA A 4 -12.53 28.86 -8.55
N ASP A 5 -11.96 27.98 -9.39
CA ASP A 5 -11.45 28.34 -10.71
C ASP A 5 -12.66 28.76 -11.60
N PRO A 6 -12.59 29.91 -12.28
CA PRO A 6 -13.67 30.42 -13.10
C PRO A 6 -13.96 29.58 -14.37
N THR A 7 -13.19 28.54 -14.66
CA THR A 7 -13.38 27.65 -15.83
C THR A 7 -14.41 26.53 -15.61
N GLY A 8 -14.89 26.32 -14.38
CA GLY A 8 -15.94 25.33 -14.10
C GLY A 8 -15.51 23.86 -14.29
N ILE A 9 -14.24 23.59 -14.55
CA ILE A 9 -13.68 22.23 -14.60
C ILE A 9 -13.37 21.86 -13.15
N PHE A 10 -14.24 21.08 -12.52
CA PHE A 10 -13.92 20.45 -11.24
C PHE A 10 -12.75 19.50 -11.49
N ASP A 11 -11.60 19.82 -10.90
CA ASP A 11 -10.45 18.94 -10.90
C ASP A 11 -10.82 17.73 -10.01
N MET A 12 -11.28 16.63 -10.64
CA MET A 12 -11.75 15.42 -9.95
C MET A 12 -10.60 14.61 -9.36
N ILE A 13 -9.35 15.07 -9.57
CA ILE A 13 -8.16 14.51 -8.94
C ILE A 13 -7.81 15.33 -7.70
N THR A 14 -7.87 14.69 -6.55
CA THR A 14 -7.46 15.28 -5.27
C THR A 14 -6.13 14.67 -4.82
N TYR A 15 -5.16 15.52 -4.50
CA TYR A 15 -3.87 15.09 -3.93
C TYR A 15 -3.94 15.14 -2.41
N THR A 16 -3.52 14.07 -1.77
CA THR A 16 -3.53 13.94 -0.32
C THR A 16 -2.29 13.22 0.20
N GLN A 17 -2.11 13.25 1.51
CA GLN A 17 -1.08 12.51 2.23
C GLN A 17 -1.72 11.75 3.38
N GLY A 18 -1.06 10.71 3.86
CA GLY A 18 -1.56 9.92 4.99
C GLY A 18 -1.79 8.45 4.65
N ASN A 19 -2.61 7.78 5.42
CA ASN A 19 -2.87 6.35 5.27
C ASN A 19 -3.99 6.09 4.27
N LEU A 20 -3.66 5.58 3.10
CA LEU A 20 -4.62 5.24 2.04
C LEU A 20 -5.72 4.27 2.52
N LEU A 21 -5.41 3.40 3.49
CA LEU A 21 -6.40 2.44 4.02
C LEU A 21 -7.52 3.11 4.82
N GLU A 22 -7.35 4.37 5.23
CA GLU A 22 -8.36 5.18 5.90
C GLU A 22 -9.27 5.93 4.91
N SER A 23 -8.97 5.88 3.61
CA SER A 23 -9.83 6.46 2.58
C SER A 23 -11.20 5.79 2.55
N ASN A 24 -12.24 6.60 2.33
CA ASN A 24 -13.62 6.12 2.13
C ASN A 24 -13.94 5.77 0.67
N ALA A 25 -12.96 5.80 -0.23
CA ALA A 25 -13.16 5.46 -1.64
C ALA A 25 -13.69 4.03 -1.81
N GLN A 26 -14.51 3.80 -2.84
CA GLN A 26 -15.05 2.48 -3.18
C GLN A 26 -13.95 1.52 -3.60
N ALA A 27 -12.91 2.00 -4.30
CA ALA A 27 -11.78 1.19 -4.72
C ALA A 27 -10.48 1.66 -4.07
N LEU A 28 -9.70 0.73 -3.52
CA LEU A 28 -8.37 1.00 -2.96
C LEU A 28 -7.32 0.28 -3.79
N VAL A 29 -6.36 1.02 -4.31
CA VAL A 29 -5.25 0.46 -5.10
C VAL A 29 -4.13 -0.02 -4.19
N ASN A 30 -3.74 -1.27 -4.37
CA ASN A 30 -2.63 -1.92 -3.68
C ASN A 30 -1.49 -2.22 -4.66
N THR A 31 -0.32 -1.63 -4.50
CA THR A 31 0.83 -1.91 -5.35
C THR A 31 1.49 -3.24 -4.99
N VAL A 32 1.53 -4.16 -5.96
CA VAL A 32 1.98 -5.54 -5.74
C VAL A 32 3.05 -5.99 -6.75
N ASN A 33 3.51 -7.23 -6.61
CA ASN A 33 4.35 -7.95 -7.57
C ASN A 33 3.57 -9.12 -8.18
N THR A 34 4.19 -9.90 -9.08
CA THR A 34 3.52 -11.06 -9.69
C THR A 34 3.87 -12.41 -9.05
N VAL A 35 4.63 -12.41 -7.94
CA VAL A 35 5.06 -13.64 -7.24
C VAL A 35 4.35 -13.88 -5.90
N GLY A 36 3.33 -13.09 -5.58
CA GLY A 36 2.48 -13.34 -4.41
C GLY A 36 3.05 -12.90 -3.08
N VAL A 37 4.03 -11.99 -3.04
CA VAL A 37 4.67 -11.52 -1.81
C VAL A 37 4.19 -10.12 -1.42
N MET A 38 3.59 -9.99 -0.25
CA MET A 38 3.21 -8.73 0.40
C MET A 38 3.98 -8.58 1.71
N GLY A 39 5.27 -8.23 1.63
CA GLY A 39 6.20 -8.26 2.77
C GLY A 39 6.61 -6.90 3.32
N LYS A 40 6.37 -5.79 2.59
CA LYS A 40 6.79 -4.44 2.99
C LYS A 40 5.81 -3.36 2.48
N GLY A 41 5.88 -2.18 3.09
CA GLY A 41 5.15 -0.98 2.67
C GLY A 41 3.63 -1.21 2.62
N ILE A 42 2.97 -0.54 1.69
CA ILE A 42 1.51 -0.56 1.57
C ILE A 42 0.97 -1.99 1.35
N ALA A 43 1.68 -2.84 0.59
CA ALA A 43 1.25 -4.22 0.37
C ALA A 43 1.15 -5.04 1.68
N LEU A 44 2.08 -4.84 2.62
CA LEU A 44 2.00 -5.48 3.93
C LEU A 44 0.79 -5.01 4.71
N MET A 45 0.48 -3.70 4.68
CA MET A 45 -0.69 -3.14 5.34
C MET A 45 -1.99 -3.73 4.77
N PHE A 46 -2.10 -3.85 3.43
CA PHE A 46 -3.23 -4.52 2.79
C PHE A 46 -3.35 -6.00 3.17
N LYS A 47 -2.23 -6.71 3.28
CA LYS A 47 -2.24 -8.11 3.74
C LYS A 47 -2.80 -8.25 5.15
N GLN A 48 -2.45 -7.32 6.03
CA GLN A 48 -2.91 -7.32 7.43
C GLN A 48 -4.39 -6.97 7.54
N GLN A 49 -4.84 -5.95 6.80
CA GLN A 49 -6.22 -5.45 6.88
C GLN A 49 -7.19 -6.27 6.03
N PHE A 50 -6.74 -6.85 4.92
CA PHE A 50 -7.55 -7.63 3.97
C PHE A 50 -6.95 -9.01 3.71
N PRO A 51 -6.94 -9.93 4.70
CA PRO A 51 -6.31 -11.24 4.56
C PRO A 51 -6.91 -12.11 3.45
N GLU A 52 -8.20 -11.98 3.16
CA GLU A 52 -8.84 -12.71 2.07
C GLU A 52 -8.39 -12.21 0.68
N ASN A 53 -8.18 -10.89 0.52
CA ASN A 53 -7.55 -10.35 -0.68
C ASN A 53 -6.17 -10.98 -0.88
N PHE A 54 -5.36 -11.05 0.17
CA PHE A 54 -4.03 -11.65 0.08
C PHE A 54 -4.08 -13.12 -0.33
N LYS A 55 -4.99 -13.92 0.22
CA LYS A 55 -5.14 -15.34 -0.15
C LYS A 55 -5.49 -15.53 -1.63
N ARG A 56 -6.47 -14.75 -2.13
CA ARG A 56 -6.88 -14.76 -3.54
C ARG A 56 -5.74 -14.33 -4.47
N TYR A 57 -5.10 -13.21 -4.15
CA TYR A 57 -3.96 -12.70 -4.91
C TYR A 57 -2.79 -13.71 -4.93
N ALA A 58 -2.40 -14.26 -3.78
CA ALA A 58 -1.30 -15.22 -3.71
C ALA A 58 -1.60 -16.51 -4.50
N LYS A 59 -2.87 -16.97 -4.52
CA LYS A 59 -3.32 -18.08 -5.35
C LYS A 59 -3.21 -17.74 -6.83
N ALA A 60 -3.70 -16.58 -7.26
CA ALA A 60 -3.65 -16.12 -8.63
C ALA A 60 -2.21 -15.92 -9.14
N CYS A 61 -1.28 -15.47 -8.28
CA CYS A 61 0.14 -15.41 -8.62
C CYS A 61 0.72 -16.81 -8.89
N LYS A 62 0.34 -17.83 -8.11
CA LYS A 62 0.81 -19.22 -8.32
C LYS A 62 0.30 -19.83 -9.63
N SER A 63 -0.91 -19.47 -10.06
CA SER A 63 -1.47 -19.90 -11.35
C SER A 63 -1.00 -19.07 -12.55
N GLY A 64 -0.25 -17.97 -12.30
CA GLY A 64 0.23 -17.10 -13.39
C GLY A 64 -0.80 -16.11 -13.91
N ASP A 65 -1.92 -15.94 -13.20
CA ASP A 65 -3.02 -15.04 -13.61
C ASP A 65 -2.72 -13.57 -13.30
N VAL A 66 -1.75 -13.29 -12.43
CA VAL A 66 -1.33 -11.91 -12.09
C VAL A 66 -0.16 -11.50 -12.97
N LYS A 67 -0.35 -10.48 -13.81
CA LYS A 67 0.65 -9.97 -14.76
C LYS A 67 0.85 -8.47 -14.59
N VAL A 68 2.05 -7.98 -14.89
CA VAL A 68 2.31 -6.53 -14.96
C VAL A 68 1.48 -5.91 -16.08
N GLY A 69 0.91 -4.73 -15.83
CA GLY A 69 0.05 -4.05 -16.79
C GLY A 69 -1.42 -4.46 -16.76
N GLU A 70 -1.79 -5.48 -15.97
CA GLU A 70 -3.16 -5.94 -15.79
C GLU A 70 -3.56 -5.87 -14.31
N MET A 71 -4.79 -5.41 -14.01
CA MET A 71 -5.29 -5.33 -12.63
C MET A 71 -5.82 -6.69 -12.18
N PHE A 72 -5.50 -7.07 -10.93
CA PHE A 72 -6.14 -8.19 -10.26
C PHE A 72 -7.07 -7.65 -9.16
N VAL A 73 -8.36 -7.60 -9.45
CA VAL A 73 -9.35 -6.99 -8.56
C VAL A 73 -10.05 -8.04 -7.70
N VAL A 74 -10.18 -7.71 -6.42
CA VAL A 74 -10.91 -8.52 -5.45
C VAL A 74 -11.99 -7.65 -4.81
N GLU A 75 -13.23 -8.10 -4.92
CA GLU A 75 -14.34 -7.52 -4.19
C GLU A 75 -14.29 -7.99 -2.72
N VAL A 76 -14.34 -7.04 -1.79
CA VAL A 76 -14.38 -7.31 -0.36
C VAL A 76 -15.70 -6.83 0.22
N SER A 77 -16.48 -7.78 0.75
CA SER A 77 -17.68 -7.43 1.50
C SER A 77 -17.27 -6.75 2.79
N THR A 78 -17.78 -5.55 3.05
CA THR A 78 -17.71 -4.94 4.37
C THR A 78 -18.70 -5.66 5.28
N SER A 79 -18.34 -6.86 5.75
CA SER A 79 -19.05 -7.45 6.87
C SER A 79 -18.71 -6.58 8.09
N SER A 80 -19.73 -5.95 8.63
CA SER A 80 -19.70 -5.19 9.86
C SER A 80 -18.97 -5.97 10.96
N THR A 81 -17.74 -5.60 11.25
CA THR A 81 -17.13 -5.97 12.52
C THR A 81 -17.89 -5.18 13.59
N GLN A 82 -18.73 -5.90 14.33
CA GLN A 82 -19.40 -5.39 15.52
C GLN A 82 -18.36 -4.82 16.48
N HIS A 83 -18.27 -3.51 16.57
CA HIS A 83 -17.96 -2.70 17.77
C HIS A 83 -17.74 -1.25 17.33
N SER A 84 -18.82 -0.53 17.17
CA SER A 84 -19.05 0.84 17.68
C SER A 84 -20.35 1.38 17.08
N GLN A 85 -21.39 1.30 17.89
CA GLN A 85 -22.53 2.20 17.78
C GLN A 85 -22.00 3.60 18.04
N LEU A 86 -21.97 4.44 17.02
CA LEU A 86 -22.20 5.89 17.03
C LEU A 86 -21.63 6.50 15.74
N GLN A 87 -22.53 7.05 14.96
CA GLN A 87 -22.39 7.82 13.72
C GLN A 87 -22.65 7.02 12.42
N ALA A 88 -23.85 7.22 11.90
CA ALA A 88 -24.27 6.82 10.57
C ALA A 88 -23.48 7.63 9.53
N GLN A 89 -22.42 7.05 8.99
CA GLN A 89 -21.80 7.51 7.76
C GLN A 89 -22.37 6.73 6.57
N PRO A 90 -22.46 7.29 5.36
CA PRO A 90 -22.99 6.61 4.20
C PRO A 90 -22.19 5.33 3.98
N GLN A 91 -22.85 4.18 4.14
CA GLN A 91 -22.26 2.87 3.96
C GLN A 91 -21.99 2.67 2.46
N HIS A 92 -20.73 2.80 2.03
CA HIS A 92 -20.33 2.26 0.74
C HIS A 92 -20.50 0.73 0.78
N LYS A 93 -21.51 0.26 0.09
CA LYS A 93 -22.02 -1.11 0.18
C LYS A 93 -21.09 -2.17 -0.42
N GLN A 94 -20.10 -1.75 -1.20
CA GLN A 94 -19.11 -2.61 -1.87
C GLN A 94 -17.77 -1.90 -1.89
N ARG A 95 -16.71 -2.63 -1.62
CA ARG A 95 -15.34 -2.13 -1.71
C ARG A 95 -14.49 -3.07 -2.56
N TRP A 96 -13.72 -2.51 -3.46
CA TRP A 96 -12.77 -3.26 -4.27
C TRP A 96 -11.33 -3.01 -3.82
N ILE A 97 -10.55 -4.08 -3.76
CA ILE A 97 -9.10 -3.97 -3.66
C ILE A 97 -8.52 -4.24 -5.04
N VAL A 98 -7.97 -3.21 -5.64
CA VAL A 98 -7.34 -3.26 -6.96
C VAL A 98 -5.86 -3.56 -6.79
N ASN A 99 -5.46 -4.82 -6.90
CA ASN A 99 -4.05 -5.17 -6.87
C ASN A 99 -3.42 -4.78 -8.20
N PHE A 100 -2.54 -3.78 -8.16
CA PHE A 100 -1.83 -3.20 -9.30
C PHE A 100 -0.39 -3.73 -9.35
N PRO A 101 -0.05 -4.69 -10.24
CA PRO A 101 1.29 -5.24 -10.33
C PRO A 101 2.27 -4.23 -10.92
N THR A 102 3.06 -3.58 -10.08
CA THR A 102 4.07 -2.60 -10.48
C THR A 102 5.43 -3.22 -10.77
N LYS A 103 5.63 -4.50 -10.43
CA LYS A 103 6.87 -5.24 -10.66
C LYS A 103 6.64 -6.75 -10.74
N GLN A 104 7.54 -7.46 -11.42
CA GLN A 104 7.47 -8.90 -11.56
C GLN A 104 7.90 -9.63 -10.28
N HIS A 105 8.96 -9.17 -9.64
CA HIS A 105 9.50 -9.77 -8.42
C HIS A 105 9.67 -8.73 -7.31
N TRP A 106 9.47 -9.09 -6.05
CA TRP A 106 9.51 -8.16 -4.92
C TRP A 106 10.86 -7.46 -4.74
N ARG A 107 11.99 -8.06 -5.21
CA ARG A 107 13.33 -7.45 -5.24
C ARG A 107 13.59 -6.60 -6.48
N ALA A 108 12.80 -6.74 -7.54
CA ALA A 108 13.00 -6.02 -8.78
C ALA A 108 12.52 -4.56 -8.66
N LYS A 109 13.03 -3.71 -9.56
CA LYS A 109 12.52 -2.36 -9.75
C LYS A 109 11.25 -2.38 -10.60
N SER A 110 10.41 -1.38 -10.43
CA SER A 110 9.29 -1.11 -11.34
C SER A 110 9.77 -0.53 -12.65
N LYS A 111 8.95 -0.64 -13.71
CA LYS A 111 9.21 -0.03 -15.02
C LYS A 111 8.04 0.89 -15.39
N ILE A 112 8.36 2.00 -16.04
CA ILE A 112 7.36 2.99 -16.47
C ILE A 112 6.32 2.38 -17.40
N GLU A 113 6.75 1.50 -18.32
CA GLU A 113 5.87 0.84 -19.29
C GLU A 113 4.80 -0.02 -18.59
N TRP A 114 5.14 -0.64 -17.45
CA TRP A 114 4.18 -1.41 -16.68
C TRP A 114 3.16 -0.52 -15.97
N ILE A 115 3.59 0.68 -15.52
CA ILE A 115 2.68 1.66 -14.94
C ILE A 115 1.72 2.19 -16.01
N GLN A 116 2.23 2.55 -17.21
CA GLN A 116 1.41 3.03 -18.32
C GLN A 116 0.36 1.99 -18.74
N ALA A 117 0.79 0.75 -19.00
CA ALA A 117 -0.14 -0.33 -19.34
C ALA A 117 -1.17 -0.59 -18.23
N GLY A 118 -0.72 -0.61 -16.98
CA GLY A 118 -1.60 -0.80 -15.84
C GLY A 118 -2.62 0.32 -15.67
N LEU A 119 -2.24 1.57 -15.91
CA LEU A 119 -3.17 2.71 -15.84
C LEU A 119 -4.24 2.65 -16.93
N GLN A 120 -3.90 2.19 -18.15
CA GLN A 120 -4.90 1.97 -19.21
C GLN A 120 -5.89 0.86 -18.82
N ASN A 121 -5.39 -0.24 -18.25
CA ASN A 121 -6.23 -1.33 -17.78
C ASN A 121 -7.09 -0.89 -16.59
N LEU A 122 -6.53 -0.12 -15.64
CA LEU A 122 -7.26 0.46 -14.52
C LEU A 122 -8.38 1.39 -15.00
N ARG A 123 -8.09 2.29 -15.95
CA ARG A 123 -9.07 3.19 -16.53
C ARG A 123 -10.27 2.42 -17.11
N GLN A 124 -10.01 1.39 -17.93
CA GLN A 124 -11.06 0.59 -18.51
C GLN A 124 -11.91 -0.11 -17.45
N TRP A 125 -11.24 -0.68 -16.42
CA TRP A 125 -11.92 -1.33 -15.31
C TRP A 125 -12.82 -0.37 -14.52
N LEU A 126 -12.36 0.86 -14.26
CA LEU A 126 -13.14 1.90 -13.57
C LEU A 126 -14.44 2.23 -14.32
N ILE A 127 -14.35 2.38 -15.64
CA ILE A 127 -15.49 2.68 -16.51
C ILE A 127 -16.48 1.50 -16.54
N ASP A 128 -15.98 0.29 -16.79
CA ASP A 128 -16.81 -0.91 -16.94
C ASP A 128 -17.56 -1.28 -15.66
N ASN A 129 -17.00 -0.96 -14.50
CA ASN A 129 -17.59 -1.28 -13.20
C ASN A 129 -18.29 -0.08 -12.53
N HIS A 130 -18.45 1.04 -13.24
CA HIS A 130 -19.11 2.25 -12.75
C HIS A 130 -18.62 2.69 -11.36
N VAL A 131 -17.29 2.68 -11.17
CA VAL A 131 -16.67 3.07 -9.91
C VAL A 131 -16.78 4.58 -9.72
N GLU A 132 -17.31 5.02 -8.59
CA GLU A 132 -17.53 6.44 -8.28
C GLU A 132 -16.32 7.09 -7.55
N SER A 133 -15.50 6.29 -6.88
CA SER A 133 -14.33 6.82 -6.16
C SER A 133 -13.20 5.80 -6.01
N ILE A 134 -11.96 6.30 -6.13
CA ILE A 134 -10.76 5.47 -6.05
C ILE A 134 -9.63 6.18 -5.30
N ALA A 135 -8.90 5.44 -4.46
CA ALA A 135 -7.69 5.90 -3.79
C ALA A 135 -6.46 5.20 -4.38
N ILE A 136 -5.51 5.98 -4.88
CA ILE A 136 -4.33 5.52 -5.62
C ILE A 136 -3.06 5.91 -4.85
N PRO A 137 -2.17 4.95 -4.51
CA PRO A 137 -0.88 5.22 -3.90
C PRO A 137 0.13 5.70 -4.96
N PRO A 138 1.34 6.17 -4.57
CA PRO A 138 2.39 6.54 -5.51
C PRO A 138 2.93 5.30 -6.23
N LEU A 139 2.31 4.98 -7.38
CA LEU A 139 2.54 3.76 -8.16
C LEU A 139 4.01 3.56 -8.53
N GLY A 140 4.63 2.51 -8.00
CA GLY A 140 6.03 2.18 -8.30
C GLY A 140 7.07 3.16 -7.72
N ALA A 141 6.67 4.26 -7.08
CA ALA A 141 7.60 5.30 -6.61
C ALA A 141 8.25 4.98 -5.26
N GLY A 142 7.64 4.15 -4.42
CA GLY A 142 8.26 3.70 -3.16
C GLY A 142 9.31 2.60 -3.39
N ASN A 143 9.07 1.40 -2.90
CA ASN A 143 9.94 0.23 -3.08
C ASN A 143 10.17 -0.18 -4.56
N GLY A 144 9.46 0.43 -5.51
CA GLY A 144 9.64 0.25 -6.95
C GLY A 144 10.76 1.09 -7.55
N GLY A 145 11.12 2.20 -6.90
CA GLY A 145 12.25 3.05 -7.25
C GLY A 145 12.02 3.97 -8.46
N LEU A 146 10.78 4.15 -8.91
CA LEU A 146 10.46 5.13 -9.95
C LEU A 146 10.40 6.55 -9.36
N PRO A 147 10.91 7.58 -10.05
CA PRO A 147 10.73 8.97 -9.64
C PRO A 147 9.26 9.37 -9.69
N TRP A 148 8.73 9.92 -8.60
CA TRP A 148 7.33 10.36 -8.53
C TRP A 148 6.96 11.37 -9.62
N GLN A 149 7.89 12.28 -9.93
CA GLN A 149 7.73 13.29 -10.97
C GLN A 149 7.49 12.70 -12.38
N GLN A 150 7.89 11.44 -12.60
CA GLN A 150 7.60 10.73 -13.86
C GLN A 150 6.27 9.97 -13.80
N VAL A 151 5.86 9.50 -12.62
CA VAL A 151 4.64 8.70 -12.45
C VAL A 151 3.40 9.58 -12.37
N LYS A 152 3.47 10.71 -11.64
CA LYS A 152 2.34 11.63 -11.44
C LYS A 152 1.68 12.06 -12.76
N PRO A 153 2.42 12.57 -13.78
CA PRO A 153 1.81 12.97 -15.04
C PRO A 153 1.13 11.82 -15.79
N LEU A 154 1.61 10.59 -15.63
CA LEU A 154 0.99 9.42 -16.25
C LEU A 154 -0.38 9.10 -15.67
N ILE A 155 -0.53 9.27 -14.35
CA ILE A 155 -1.83 9.09 -13.67
C ILE A 155 -2.79 10.19 -14.14
N GLU A 156 -2.35 11.44 -14.16
CA GLU A 156 -3.14 12.59 -14.63
C GLU A 156 -3.59 12.40 -16.08
N GLN A 157 -2.68 12.00 -16.97
CA GLN A 157 -2.98 11.73 -18.38
C GLN A 157 -3.96 10.58 -18.58
N ALA A 158 -3.85 9.53 -17.76
CA ALA A 158 -4.69 8.34 -17.92
C ALA A 158 -6.08 8.51 -17.33
N LEU A 159 -6.23 9.29 -16.27
CA LEU A 159 -7.46 9.32 -15.45
C LEU A 159 -8.08 10.71 -15.33
N GLY A 160 -7.38 11.79 -15.70
CA GLY A 160 -7.80 13.17 -15.44
C GLY A 160 -9.07 13.62 -16.16
N ASP A 161 -9.46 12.95 -17.22
CA ASP A 161 -10.69 13.20 -17.97
C ASP A 161 -11.91 12.41 -17.47
N LEU A 162 -11.75 11.58 -16.42
CA LEU A 162 -12.83 10.81 -15.81
C LEU A 162 -13.63 11.68 -14.82
N LEU A 163 -14.39 12.64 -15.34
CA LEU A 163 -15.08 13.68 -14.56
C LEU A 163 -16.15 13.18 -13.58
N ASN A 164 -16.55 11.91 -13.65
CA ASN A 164 -17.57 11.33 -12.78
C ASN A 164 -16.97 10.44 -11.68
N ILE A 165 -15.64 10.43 -11.52
CA ILE A 165 -14.95 9.57 -10.56
C ILE A 165 -14.12 10.45 -9.63
N ASP A 166 -14.37 10.39 -8.31
CA ASP A 166 -13.51 11.01 -7.30
C ASP A 166 -12.19 10.25 -7.20
N ILE A 167 -11.09 10.83 -7.66
CA ILE A 167 -9.77 10.22 -7.71
C ILE A 167 -8.87 10.85 -6.66
N GLN A 168 -8.56 10.09 -5.62
CA GLN A 168 -7.68 10.50 -4.52
C GLN A 168 -6.28 9.94 -4.74
N ILE A 169 -5.31 10.79 -5.04
CA ILE A 169 -3.91 10.40 -5.22
C ILE A 169 -3.14 10.67 -3.92
N PHE A 170 -2.63 9.60 -3.32
CA PHE A 170 -1.78 9.68 -2.14
C PHE A 170 -0.33 9.91 -2.60
N GLU A 171 0.21 11.09 -2.31
CA GLU A 171 1.58 11.43 -2.68
C GLU A 171 2.60 10.76 -1.74
N PRO A 172 3.85 10.52 -2.22
CA PRO A 172 4.91 10.04 -1.34
C PRO A 172 5.11 11.02 -0.18
N SER A 173 5.11 10.51 1.04
CA SER A 173 5.51 11.28 2.21
C SER A 173 6.72 10.60 2.85
N ASP A 174 7.63 11.36 3.43
CA ASP A 174 8.79 10.85 4.16
C ASP A 174 8.37 9.95 5.35
N SER A 175 7.12 10.09 5.80
CA SER A 175 6.51 9.27 6.85
C SER A 175 6.15 7.85 6.44
N TYR A 176 6.09 7.51 5.14
CA TYR A 176 5.86 6.11 4.70
C TYR A 176 7.00 5.16 5.06
N HIS A 177 8.19 5.68 5.40
CA HIS A 177 9.28 4.88 5.93
C HIS A 177 9.09 4.52 7.41
N SER A 178 8.16 5.14 8.12
CA SER A 178 8.02 5.03 9.58
C SER A 178 6.64 4.61 10.09
N VAL A 179 5.73 4.11 9.25
CA VAL A 179 4.59 3.35 9.79
C VAL A 179 5.06 1.91 10.04
N ALA A 180 6.07 1.77 10.90
CA ALA A 180 6.07 0.70 11.86
C ALA A 180 4.74 0.84 12.62
N THR A 181 3.86 -0.14 12.50
CA THR A 181 2.70 -0.33 13.38
C THR A 181 3.04 0.24 14.76
N ALA A 182 2.30 1.27 15.20
CA ALA A 182 2.35 1.67 16.59
C ALA A 182 2.24 0.38 17.39
N PRO A 183 3.17 0.09 18.32
CA PRO A 183 3.08 -1.12 19.09
C PRO A 183 1.72 -1.06 19.80
N THR A 184 0.83 -2.00 19.41
CA THR A 184 -0.24 -2.37 20.32
C THR A 184 0.43 -2.52 21.68
N THR A 185 -0.16 -1.96 22.73
CA THR A 185 0.33 -1.92 24.10
C THR A 185 0.50 -3.32 24.73
N ASP A 186 0.97 -4.29 23.96
CA ASP A 186 1.54 -5.52 24.45
C ASP A 186 2.89 -5.17 25.07
N SER A 187 2.96 -5.29 26.37
CA SER A 187 4.16 -5.04 27.18
C SER A 187 5.40 -5.61 26.47
N LEU A 188 6.33 -4.72 26.14
CA LEU A 188 7.64 -5.14 25.62
C LEU A 188 8.22 -6.15 26.62
N THR A 189 8.34 -7.41 26.23
CA THR A 189 9.02 -8.38 27.07
C THR A 189 10.47 -7.92 27.27
N HIS A 190 11.05 -8.22 28.44
CA HIS A 190 12.43 -7.84 28.76
C HIS A 190 13.42 -8.20 27.63
N ALA A 191 13.23 -9.37 27.01
CA ALA A 191 14.03 -9.81 25.88
C ALA A 191 13.89 -8.93 24.61
N ARG A 192 12.68 -8.44 24.33
CA ARG A 192 12.43 -7.52 23.20
C ARG A 192 13.02 -6.13 23.47
N ALA A 193 12.94 -5.64 24.71
CA ALA A 193 13.53 -4.36 25.11
C ALA A 193 15.06 -4.40 25.00
N LEU A 194 15.70 -5.48 25.45
CA LEU A 194 17.14 -5.68 25.32
C LEU A 194 17.59 -5.80 23.87
N LEU A 195 16.84 -6.52 23.04
CA LEU A 195 17.12 -6.64 21.62
C LEU A 195 17.05 -5.27 20.92
N TYR A 196 16.03 -4.46 21.26
CA TYR A 196 15.89 -3.11 20.74
C TYR A 196 17.10 -2.24 21.10
N GLN A 197 17.55 -2.27 22.35
CA GLN A 197 18.75 -1.52 22.79
C GLN A 197 20.03 -1.97 22.08
N VAL A 198 20.18 -3.27 21.81
CA VAL A 198 21.35 -3.81 21.07
C VAL A 198 21.31 -3.36 19.62
N ILE A 199 20.16 -3.41 18.97
CA ILE A 199 19.97 -2.95 17.59
C ILE A 199 20.21 -1.43 17.50
N ASP A 200 19.70 -0.64 18.42
CA ASP A 200 19.85 0.81 18.46
C ASP A 200 21.33 1.21 18.59
N ARG A 201 22.09 0.54 19.46
CA ARG A 201 23.54 0.72 19.58
C ARG A 201 24.32 0.27 18.35
N TYR A 202 23.89 -0.78 17.67
CA TYR A 202 24.49 -1.26 16.44
C TYR A 202 24.26 -0.29 15.28
N TRP A 203 23.08 0.34 15.24
CA TRP A 203 22.70 1.30 14.20
C TRP A 203 23.48 2.62 14.21
N VAL A 204 24.05 3.01 15.31
CA VAL A 204 24.89 4.22 15.44
C VAL A 204 26.10 4.20 14.47
N LEU A 205 26.45 3.04 13.93
CA LEU A 205 27.51 2.87 12.94
C LEU A 205 27.08 3.07 11.48
N GLY A 206 25.84 3.48 11.21
CA GLY A 206 25.36 3.86 9.87
C GLY A 206 25.17 2.71 8.88
N MET A 207 25.14 1.46 9.35
CA MET A 207 24.88 0.28 8.51
C MET A 207 23.46 -0.22 8.71
N GLU A 208 22.76 -0.50 7.60
CA GLU A 208 21.44 -1.14 7.65
C GLU A 208 21.55 -2.52 8.28
N CYS A 209 20.85 -2.74 9.38
CA CYS A 209 20.81 -4.02 10.06
C CYS A 209 19.95 -5.02 9.26
N SER A 210 20.58 -5.98 8.60
CA SER A 210 19.89 -7.05 7.86
C SER A 210 19.18 -8.01 8.81
N LEU A 211 18.17 -8.72 8.32
CA LEU A 211 17.45 -9.73 9.10
C LEU A 211 18.40 -10.81 9.66
N LEU A 212 19.44 -11.14 8.90
CA LEU A 212 20.46 -12.10 9.33
C LEU A 212 21.29 -11.58 10.52
N GLU A 213 21.62 -10.28 10.52
CA GLU A 213 22.33 -9.64 11.62
C GLU A 213 21.46 -9.56 12.87
N VAL A 214 20.16 -9.24 12.72
CA VAL A 214 19.21 -9.29 13.83
C VAL A 214 19.15 -10.70 14.46
N HIS A 215 19.10 -11.77 13.64
CA HIS A 215 19.14 -13.14 14.12
C HIS A 215 20.43 -13.48 14.87
N LYS A 216 21.58 -13.03 14.37
CA LYS A 216 22.87 -13.21 15.05
C LYS A 216 22.91 -12.46 16.39
N LEU A 217 22.44 -11.21 16.43
CA LEU A 217 22.35 -10.43 17.66
C LEU A 217 21.43 -11.09 18.69
N MET A 218 20.28 -11.62 18.27
CA MET A 218 19.38 -12.39 19.14
C MET A 218 20.07 -13.64 19.71
N TRP A 219 20.79 -14.38 18.87
CA TRP A 219 21.51 -15.59 19.31
C TRP A 219 22.59 -15.26 20.33
N PHE A 220 23.39 -14.21 20.12
CA PHE A 220 24.39 -13.76 21.10
C PHE A 220 23.76 -13.28 22.40
N LEU A 221 22.65 -12.54 22.32
CA LEU A 221 21.92 -12.05 23.49
C LEU A 221 21.39 -13.21 24.32
N GLN A 222 20.79 -14.22 23.70
CA GLN A 222 20.31 -15.43 24.36
C GLN A 222 21.45 -16.18 25.08
N ARG A 223 22.58 -16.37 24.41
CA ARG A 223 23.77 -16.99 25.02
C ARG A 223 24.36 -16.20 26.18
N ALA A 224 24.30 -14.87 26.12
CA ALA A 224 24.75 -14.01 27.22
C ALA A 224 23.84 -14.12 28.44
N ILE A 225 22.53 -14.25 28.25
CA ILE A 225 21.54 -14.41 29.34
C ILE A 225 21.63 -15.80 29.97
N GLU A 226 21.88 -16.86 29.19
CA GLU A 226 22.01 -18.24 29.68
C GLU A 226 23.28 -18.48 30.53
N ARG A 227 24.26 -17.55 30.51
CA ARG A 227 25.54 -17.66 31.26
C ARG A 227 25.56 -16.93 32.58
N HIS A 228 24.47 -16.24 32.93
CA HIS A 228 24.26 -15.53 34.18
C HIS A 228 23.01 -16.05 34.90
#